data_6355afadbb20170c7ba0b023817f3076
#
_entry.id   6355afadbb20170c7ba0b023817f3076
#
_cell.length_a   1.000
_cell.length_b   1.000
_cell.length_c   1.000
_cell.angle_alpha   90.00
_cell.angle_beta   90.00
_cell.angle_gamma   90.00
#
_symmetry.space_group_name_H-M   'P 1'
#
loop_
_entity.id
_entity.type
_entity.pdbx_description
1 polymer ?
#
loop_
_entity_poly.entity_id
_entity_poly.type
_entity_poly.pdbx_seq_one_letter_code
_entity_poly.pdbx_strand_id
1 'polypeptide(L)'
;MARNTHPEVTRTRILDAAQRLFMAQGYEHTSIQNIVDELGDLSKGAIYHHFKPKEAILEELINRDNNVQDDFNESVMNRTDLTALEKFRVLWRHSMTEQD
;
A
#
# COMPACT_ATOMS: atom_id res chain seq x y z
N MET A 1 -8.09 -27.90 3.69
CA MET A 1 -8.10 -27.38 3.87
C MET A 1 -8.18 -26.43 3.92
N ALA A 2 -8.00 -26.14 3.91
CA ALA A 2 -8.10 -25.22 4.41
C ALA A 2 -8.08 -24.10 3.86
N ARG A 3 -8.68 -23.47 3.81
CA ARG A 3 -8.76 -22.41 3.32
C ARG A 3 -8.15 -21.49 4.05
N ASN A 4 -7.54 -20.70 3.69
CA ASN A 4 -6.97 -19.86 4.31
C ASN A 4 -7.72 -18.82 4.71
N THR A 5 -7.97 -18.69 5.79
CA THR A 5 -8.80 -17.66 6.23
C THR A 5 -8.09 -16.76 7.16
N HIS A 6 -6.79 -16.71 7.12
CA HIS A 6 -6.05 -15.80 7.96
C HIS A 6 -6.15 -14.38 7.41
N PRO A 7 -6.73 -13.47 8.14
CA PRO A 7 -6.88 -12.09 7.64
C PRO A 7 -5.56 -11.43 7.37
N GLU A 8 -4.51 -11.74 8.14
CA GLU A 8 -3.26 -11.10 7.89
C GLU A 8 -2.66 -11.51 6.60
N VAL A 9 -2.83 -12.75 6.16
CA VAL A 9 -2.29 -13.19 4.91
C VAL A 9 -3.00 -12.50 3.76
N THR A 10 -4.32 -12.41 3.84
CA THR A 10 -5.10 -11.73 2.82
C THR A 10 -4.73 -10.27 2.74
N ARG A 11 -4.58 -9.64 3.90
CA ARG A 11 -4.24 -8.24 3.95
C ARG A 11 -2.89 -7.99 3.31
N THR A 12 -1.91 -8.83 3.60
CA THR A 12 -0.58 -8.70 3.03
C THR A 12 -0.62 -8.88 1.51
N ARG A 13 -1.41 -9.81 1.02
CA ARG A 13 -1.53 -10.03 -0.41
C ARG A 13 -2.11 -8.81 -1.10
N ILE A 14 -3.10 -8.18 -0.49
CA ILE A 14 -3.70 -6.98 -1.04
C ILE A 14 -2.67 -5.86 -1.08
N LEU A 15 -1.92 -5.69 0.00
CA LEU A 15 -0.91 -4.65 0.06
C LEU A 15 0.20 -4.87 -0.97
N ASP A 16 0.62 -6.10 -1.14
CA ASP A 16 1.68 -6.39 -2.10
C ASP A 16 1.20 -6.12 -3.52
N ALA A 17 -0.02 -6.51 -3.85
CA ALA A 17 -0.55 -6.28 -5.18
C ALA A 17 -0.71 -4.79 -5.43
N ALA A 18 -1.23 -4.07 -4.45
CA ALA A 18 -1.43 -2.65 -4.58
C ALA A 18 -0.10 -1.94 -4.77
N GLN A 19 0.90 -2.35 -4.03
CA GLN A 19 2.21 -1.71 -4.15
C GLN A 19 2.77 -1.90 -5.55
N ARG A 20 2.67 -3.09 -6.10
CA ARG A 20 3.15 -3.34 -7.45
C ARG A 20 2.43 -2.46 -8.45
N LEU A 21 1.12 -2.35 -8.33
CA LEU A 21 0.35 -1.57 -9.27
C LEU A 21 0.57 -0.07 -9.11
N PHE A 22 0.65 0.39 -7.88
CA PHE A 22 0.89 1.81 -7.64
C PHE A 22 2.24 2.22 -8.24
N MET A 23 3.21 1.34 -8.19
CA MET A 23 4.49 1.65 -8.74
C MET A 23 4.56 1.48 -10.23
N ALA A 24 3.84 0.52 -10.77
CA ALA A 24 3.87 0.28 -12.20
C ALA A 24 3.08 1.29 -12.99
N GLN A 25 1.93 1.69 -12.50
CA GLN A 25 1.05 2.57 -13.27
C GLN A 25 0.60 3.82 -12.52
N GLY A 26 1.03 3.98 -11.29
CA GLY A 26 0.69 5.17 -10.52
C GLY A 26 -0.54 4.98 -9.67
N TYR A 27 -0.54 5.63 -8.53
CA TYR A 27 -1.64 5.51 -7.58
C TYR A 27 -2.96 5.96 -8.20
N GLU A 28 -2.92 7.07 -8.92
CA GLU A 28 -4.13 7.61 -9.48
C GLU A 28 -4.71 6.77 -10.58
N HIS A 29 -3.88 5.98 -11.23
CA HIS A 29 -4.34 5.14 -12.32
C HIS A 29 -4.63 3.71 -11.89
N THR A 30 -4.61 3.45 -10.60
CA THR A 30 -4.87 2.12 -10.07
C THR A 30 -6.19 2.15 -9.32
N SER A 31 -7.07 1.22 -9.65
CA SER A 31 -8.35 1.15 -8.98
C SER A 31 -8.41 -0.11 -8.14
N ILE A 32 -9.42 -0.20 -7.29
CA ILE A 32 -9.63 -1.41 -6.51
C ILE A 32 -9.86 -2.59 -7.45
N GLN A 33 -10.54 -2.34 -8.57
CA GLN A 33 -10.76 -3.41 -9.53
C GLN A 33 -9.45 -3.93 -10.11
N ASN A 34 -8.47 -3.05 -10.30
CA ASN A 34 -7.17 -3.49 -10.78
C ASN A 34 -6.53 -4.44 -9.79
N ILE A 35 -6.70 -4.16 -8.51
CA ILE A 35 -6.14 -5.02 -7.48
C ILE A 35 -6.86 -6.37 -7.47
N VAL A 36 -8.18 -6.33 -7.64
CA VAL A 36 -8.95 -7.56 -7.71
C VAL A 36 -8.43 -8.43 -8.87
N ASP A 37 -8.22 -7.80 -10.02
CA ASP A 37 -7.77 -8.52 -11.19
C ASP A 37 -6.36 -9.08 -11.00
N GLU A 38 -5.54 -8.33 -10.33
CA GLU A 38 -4.17 -8.75 -10.11
C GLU A 38 -4.12 -9.97 -9.20
N LEU A 39 -4.96 -10.01 -8.19
CA LEU A 39 -4.95 -11.12 -7.27
C LEU A 39 -5.64 -12.35 -7.82
N GLY A 40 -6.72 -12.13 -8.53
CA GLY A 40 -7.40 -13.22 -9.22
C GLY A 40 -8.36 -14.05 -8.39
N ASP A 41 -8.17 -14.14 -7.10
CA ASP A 41 -9.01 -14.99 -6.28
C ASP A 41 -9.77 -14.26 -5.19
N LEU A 42 -9.71 -12.93 -5.17
CA LEU A 42 -10.46 -12.18 -4.19
C LEU A 42 -11.47 -11.30 -4.89
N SER A 43 -12.58 -11.07 -4.24
CA SER A 43 -13.60 -10.20 -4.79
C SER A 43 -13.36 -8.78 -4.34
N LYS A 44 -14.06 -7.86 -4.98
CA LYS A 44 -13.98 -6.47 -4.57
C LYS A 44 -14.48 -6.32 -3.14
N GLY A 45 -15.51 -7.05 -2.78
CA GLY A 45 -16.04 -7.00 -1.42
C GLY A 45 -15.03 -7.46 -0.39
N ALA A 46 -14.22 -8.47 -0.75
CA ALA A 46 -13.22 -8.95 0.16
C ALA A 46 -12.18 -7.86 0.43
N ILE A 47 -11.82 -7.11 -0.61
CA ILE A 47 -10.85 -6.04 -0.43
C ILE A 47 -11.45 -4.94 0.43
N TYR A 48 -12.70 -4.58 0.18
CA TYR A 48 -13.34 -3.53 0.96
C TYR A 48 -13.53 -3.94 2.42
N HIS A 49 -13.50 -5.19 2.71
CA HIS A 49 -13.59 -5.65 4.08
C HIS A 49 -12.33 -5.21 4.85
N HIS A 50 -11.20 -5.17 4.19
CA HIS A 50 -9.97 -4.79 4.82
C HIS A 50 -9.65 -3.31 4.63
N PHE A 51 -9.92 -2.76 3.47
CA PHE A 51 -9.57 -1.38 3.17
C PHE A 51 -10.71 -0.73 2.44
N LYS A 52 -11.45 0.17 3.09
CA LYS A 52 -12.55 0.76 2.42
C LYS A 52 -12.16 1.70 1.33
N PRO A 53 -11.39 2.71 1.55
CA PRO A 53 -10.98 3.54 0.43
C PRO A 53 -9.61 3.12 -0.03
N LYS A 54 -9.31 3.42 -1.27
CA LYS A 54 -7.99 3.14 -1.84
C LYS A 54 -6.91 3.82 -1.02
N GLU A 55 -7.22 4.96 -0.47
CA GLU A 55 -6.28 5.70 0.32
C GLU A 55 -5.85 4.95 1.57
N ALA A 56 -6.72 4.13 2.14
CA ALA A 56 -6.36 3.36 3.31
C ALA A 56 -5.26 2.35 2.95
N ILE A 57 -5.27 1.83 1.74
CA ILE A 57 -4.22 0.93 1.29
C ILE A 57 -2.90 1.68 1.22
N LEU A 58 -2.94 2.89 0.68
CA LEU A 58 -1.74 3.69 0.57
C LEU A 58 -1.15 3.99 1.93
N GLU A 59 -2.00 4.32 2.89
CA GLU A 59 -1.51 4.62 4.22
C GLU A 59 -0.88 3.41 4.88
N GLU A 60 -1.45 2.25 4.65
CA GLU A 60 -0.88 1.05 5.22
C GLU A 60 0.47 0.73 4.59
N LEU A 61 0.60 0.99 3.31
CA LEU A 61 1.88 0.77 2.65
C LEU A 61 2.97 1.64 3.24
N ILE A 62 2.63 2.89 3.51
CA ILE A 62 3.57 3.81 4.11
C ILE A 62 3.97 3.31 5.50
N ASN A 63 2.99 2.90 6.28
CA ASN A 63 3.28 2.42 7.62
C ASN A 63 4.11 1.14 7.60
N ARG A 64 3.85 0.29 6.65
CA ARG A 64 4.58 -0.96 6.54
C ARG A 64 6.05 -0.71 6.26
N ASP A 65 6.30 0.21 5.34
CA ASP A 65 7.65 0.51 4.99
C ASP A 65 8.38 1.22 6.10
N ASN A 66 7.64 1.88 6.95
CA ASN A 66 8.20 2.62 8.01
C ASN A 66 8.97 1.80 8.98
N ASN A 67 8.77 0.53 9.00
CA ASN A 67 9.45 -0.26 9.88
C ASN A 67 10.90 -0.19 9.72
N VAL A 68 11.36 0.17 8.61
CA VAL A 68 12.71 0.14 8.36
C VAL A 68 13.44 1.34 8.77
N GLN A 69 12.88 2.42 9.01
CA GLN A 69 13.56 3.54 9.16
C GLN A 69 13.28 4.39 9.97
N ASP A 70 13.42 5.25 10.13
CA ASP A 70 13.71 5.79 11.08
C ASP A 70 13.46 7.22 11.06
N ASP A 71 14.34 8.07 11.33
CA ASP A 71 14.10 9.48 11.50
C ASP A 71 13.46 10.10 10.29
N PHE A 72 13.91 9.72 9.11
CA PHE A 72 13.36 10.32 7.91
C PHE A 72 11.90 9.93 7.74
N ASN A 73 11.62 8.65 7.88
CA ASN A 73 10.24 8.19 7.72
C ASN A 73 9.34 8.83 8.76
N GLU A 74 9.81 8.92 9.98
CA GLU A 74 9.00 9.48 11.01
C GLU A 74 8.73 10.95 10.77
N SER A 75 9.71 11.68 10.29
CA SER A 75 9.49 13.08 10.05
C SER A 75 8.51 13.29 8.91
N VAL A 76 8.54 12.47 7.86
CA VAL A 76 7.59 12.59 6.78
C VAL A 76 6.20 12.22 7.27
N MET A 77 6.10 11.14 8.03
CA MET A 77 4.79 10.70 8.49
C MET A 77 4.12 11.70 9.43
N ASN A 78 4.93 12.47 10.14
CA ASN A 78 4.38 13.45 11.05
C ASN A 78 4.04 14.78 10.40
N ARG A 79 4.33 14.95 9.12
CA ARG A 79 4.01 16.19 8.46
C ARG A 79 2.52 16.26 8.22
N THR A 80 1.94 17.38 8.56
CA THR A 80 0.52 17.55 8.35
C THR A 80 0.23 18.29 7.07
N ASP A 81 1.25 18.80 6.40
CA ASP A 81 1.05 19.52 5.16
C ASP A 81 1.11 18.61 3.95
N LEU A 82 1.31 17.30 4.16
CA LEU A 82 1.37 16.37 3.05
C LEU A 82 0.22 15.41 3.10
N THR A 83 -0.31 15.09 1.93
CA THR A 83 -1.34 14.07 1.86
C THR A 83 -0.67 12.71 1.92
N ALA A 84 -1.45 11.67 2.06
CA ALA A 84 -0.91 10.32 2.10
C ALA A 84 -0.15 10.00 0.83
N LEU A 85 -0.66 10.44 -0.31
CA LEU A 85 0.01 10.19 -1.56
C LEU A 85 1.35 10.90 -1.62
N GLU A 86 1.39 12.12 -1.13
CA GLU A 86 2.64 12.88 -1.14
C GLU A 86 3.67 12.24 -0.23
N LYS A 87 3.22 11.75 0.92
CA LYS A 87 4.13 11.07 1.83
C LYS A 87 4.70 9.82 1.17
N PHE A 88 3.84 9.08 0.48
CA PHE A 88 4.28 7.88 -0.19
C PHE A 88 5.33 8.22 -1.25
N ARG A 89 5.12 9.27 -2.02
CA ARG A 89 6.06 9.64 -3.05
C ARG A 89 7.41 10.05 -2.47
N VAL A 90 7.38 10.78 -1.39
CA VAL A 90 8.61 11.22 -0.76
C VAL A 90 9.39 10.03 -0.23
N LEU A 91 8.72 9.14 0.46
CA LEU A 91 9.38 7.98 1.04
C LEU A 91 9.91 7.06 -0.05
N TRP A 92 9.12 6.89 -1.09
CA TRP A 92 9.53 6.02 -2.18
C TRP A 92 10.75 6.57 -2.89
N ARG A 93 10.74 7.86 -3.14
CA ARG A 93 11.85 8.48 -3.81
C ARG A 93 13.12 8.40 -2.96
N HIS A 94 12.98 8.61 -1.65
CA HIS A 94 14.11 8.54 -0.75
C HIS A 94 14.69 7.12 -0.75
N SER A 95 13.83 6.14 -0.71
CA SER A 95 14.25 4.77 -0.69
C SER A 95 15.01 4.41 -1.96
N MET A 96 14.51 4.85 -3.10
CA MET A 96 15.19 4.58 -4.33
C MET A 96 16.52 5.27 -4.42
N THR A 97 16.60 6.45 -3.91
CA THR A 97 17.83 7.20 -3.97
C THR A 97 18.90 6.54 -3.12
N GLU A 98 18.45 5.96 -2.02
CA GLU A 98 19.38 5.37 -1.17
C GLU A 98 19.92 4.09 -1.62
N GLN A 99 19.26 3.47 -2.56
CA GLN A 99 19.63 2.28 -2.96
C GLN A 99 20.74 2.26 -3.85
N ASP A 100 21.24 3.15 -4.35
CA ASP A 100 22.20 3.11 -5.25
C ASP A 100 23.39 2.48 -4.94
#